data_52af8c2cd30ef47ed547c29c89de2d08
#
_entry.id   52af8c2cd30ef47ed547c29c89de2d08
#
_cell.length_a   1.000
_cell.length_b   1.000
_cell.length_c   1.000
_cell.angle_alpha   90.00
_cell.angle_beta   90.00
_cell.angle_gamma   90.00
#
_symmetry.space_group_name_H-M   'P 1'
#
loop_
_entity.id
_entity.type
_entity.pdbx_description
1 polymer ?
#
loop_
_entity_poly.entity_id
_entity_poly.type
_entity_poly.pdbx_seq_one_letter_code
_entity_poly.pdbx_strand_id
1 'polypeptide(L)'
;MNRFRRFITDHGLYDIYMHGRRYAWSNEQANPTLVRNDRVLCTPSWETTHPHCLLRCLSSAASDHCPLLIDCAVRSAGGRRFHFQRFWPGLDGFQHTVEEAWASVAPDPDPFRCFFVRLKATVRGLQRWSSWTTSSIYTQLGVARELIARFDAAQDFRPLSTAEAWLRGELKRKYLGLASLHRSIVRQRLRLRSLKEGEASSAFSKIHASHRAKKNTIIDLAVNGTRVSGEADLARAVFEHFSAILGSQDGRTATLNLQAIGHPSFLLGELEAPFTSDEIWEAIKKLPSGKAPGLDGFTAEFLRSCWDIIKHDLCAAFDKLYSLNGQAF
;
A
#
# COMPACT_ATOMS: atom_id res chain seq x y z
N MET A 1 -35.92 10.87 2.09
CA MET A 1 -34.58 10.29 1.87
C MET A 1 -34.17 10.25 0.40
N ASN A 2 -35.05 9.92 -0.55
CA ASN A 2 -34.67 9.81 -1.96
C ASN A 2 -34.24 11.13 -2.65
N ARG A 3 -34.82 12.30 -2.26
CA ARG A 3 -34.48 13.61 -2.85
C ARG A 3 -33.05 14.04 -2.48
N PHE A 4 -32.66 13.89 -1.22
CA PHE A 4 -31.32 14.26 -0.76
C PHE A 4 -30.24 13.37 -1.39
N ARG A 5 -30.52 12.06 -1.49
CA ARG A 5 -29.59 11.13 -2.17
C ARG A 5 -29.43 11.46 -3.67
N ARG A 6 -30.53 11.82 -4.35
CA ARG A 6 -30.48 12.31 -5.74
C ARG A 6 -29.64 13.58 -5.83
N PHE A 7 -29.87 14.56 -4.99
CA PHE A 7 -29.10 15.80 -4.96
C PHE A 7 -27.59 15.53 -4.87
N ILE A 8 -27.15 14.64 -3.94
CA ILE A 8 -25.75 14.25 -3.82
C ILE A 8 -25.23 13.64 -5.11
N THR A 9 -26.00 12.73 -5.71
CA THR A 9 -25.61 12.03 -6.95
C THR A 9 -25.56 12.99 -8.15
N ASP A 10 -26.59 13.80 -8.32
CA ASP A 10 -26.72 14.70 -9.47
C ASP A 10 -25.64 15.81 -9.48
N HIS A 11 -25.18 16.22 -8.30
CA HIS A 11 -24.11 17.19 -8.14
C HIS A 11 -22.72 16.57 -7.96
N GLY A 12 -22.60 15.24 -8.03
CA GLY A 12 -21.32 14.51 -7.87
C GLY A 12 -20.64 14.80 -6.53
N LEU A 13 -21.42 14.99 -5.45
CA LEU A 13 -20.90 15.31 -4.13
C LEU A 13 -20.49 14.05 -3.37
N TYR A 14 -19.53 14.19 -2.47
CA TYR A 14 -19.02 13.14 -1.59
C TYR A 14 -19.13 13.54 -0.13
N ASP A 15 -19.57 12.61 0.72
CA ASP A 15 -19.63 12.80 2.17
C ASP A 15 -18.24 12.59 2.78
N ILE A 16 -17.71 13.61 3.47
CA ILE A 16 -16.42 13.50 4.15
C ILE A 16 -16.57 12.59 5.37
N TYR A 17 -15.63 11.66 5.54
CA TYR A 17 -15.62 10.76 6.68
C TYR A 17 -15.45 11.53 7.99
N MET A 18 -16.38 11.33 8.94
CA MET A 18 -16.40 11.97 10.24
C MET A 18 -15.67 11.10 11.28
N HIS A 19 -14.69 11.68 11.94
CA HIS A 19 -13.96 11.07 13.04
C HIS A 19 -14.51 11.41 14.41
N GLY A 20 -14.27 10.56 15.39
CA GLY A 20 -14.61 10.75 16.78
C GLY A 20 -15.97 10.19 17.18
N ARG A 21 -17.03 10.54 16.49
CA ARG A 21 -18.39 10.05 16.76
C ARG A 21 -19.05 9.56 15.48
N ARG A 22 -19.94 8.59 15.64
CA ARG A 22 -20.72 8.05 14.52
C ARG A 22 -21.93 8.93 14.17
N TYR A 23 -22.48 9.64 15.17
CA TYR A 23 -23.67 10.47 15.08
C TYR A 23 -23.37 11.88 15.53
N ALA A 24 -23.98 12.86 14.88
CA ALA A 24 -23.79 14.28 15.17
C ALA A 24 -24.90 14.87 16.03
N TRP A 25 -26.00 14.16 16.20
CA TRP A 25 -27.18 14.60 16.96
C TRP A 25 -27.69 13.52 17.92
N SER A 26 -28.21 13.95 19.05
CA SER A 26 -28.86 13.12 20.08
C SER A 26 -30.06 13.84 20.65
N ASN A 27 -31.17 13.14 20.92
CA ASN A 27 -32.32 13.72 21.65
C ASN A 27 -32.12 13.76 23.17
N GLU A 28 -30.94 13.43 23.66
CA GLU A 28 -30.53 13.50 25.09
C GLU A 28 -31.44 12.76 26.09
N GLN A 29 -32.24 11.80 25.61
CA GLN A 29 -33.12 11.01 26.48
C GLN A 29 -32.36 9.83 27.10
N ALA A 30 -32.95 9.18 28.12
CA ALA A 30 -32.38 8.01 28.78
C ALA A 30 -32.06 6.88 27.78
N ASN A 31 -32.91 6.68 26.77
CA ASN A 31 -32.63 5.82 25.59
C ASN A 31 -32.51 6.72 24.36
N PRO A 32 -31.31 7.23 24.04
CA PRO A 32 -31.17 8.28 23.08
C PRO A 32 -31.39 7.80 21.63
N THR A 33 -32.17 8.58 20.90
CA THR A 33 -32.15 8.48 19.43
C THR A 33 -30.97 9.25 18.89
N LEU A 34 -30.09 8.56 18.15
CA LEU A 34 -28.86 9.09 17.60
C LEU A 34 -29.00 9.20 16.09
N VAL A 35 -28.70 10.34 15.49
CA VAL A 35 -28.84 10.57 14.06
C VAL A 35 -27.59 11.31 13.53
N ARG A 36 -27.21 10.99 12.28
CA ARG A 36 -26.18 11.72 11.54
C ARG A 36 -26.85 12.68 10.56
N ASN A 37 -27.41 13.76 11.08
CA ASN A 37 -28.04 14.83 10.28
C ASN A 37 -26.99 15.76 9.68
N ASP A 38 -25.99 16.13 10.49
CA ASP A 38 -24.94 17.06 10.08
C ASP A 38 -23.89 16.32 9.28
N ARG A 39 -23.63 16.85 8.08
CA ARG A 39 -22.71 16.27 7.10
C ARG A 39 -21.94 17.37 6.40
N VAL A 40 -20.73 17.05 6.00
CA VAL A 40 -19.94 17.89 5.12
C VAL A 40 -19.78 17.17 3.79
N LEU A 41 -20.30 17.80 2.74
CA LEU A 41 -20.23 17.30 1.39
C LEU A 41 -19.20 18.12 0.61
N CYS A 42 -18.41 17.47 -0.22
CA CYS A 42 -17.40 18.13 -1.06
C CYS A 42 -17.46 17.66 -2.50
N THR A 43 -16.96 18.49 -3.39
CA THR A 43 -16.76 18.14 -4.81
C THR A 43 -15.47 17.34 -5.01
N PRO A 44 -15.35 16.59 -6.13
CA PRO A 44 -14.10 15.91 -6.49
C PRO A 44 -12.90 16.85 -6.60
N SER A 45 -13.10 18.06 -7.09
CA SER A 45 -12.05 19.09 -7.21
C SER A 45 -11.56 19.55 -5.83
N TRP A 46 -12.48 19.78 -4.90
CA TRP A 46 -12.14 20.17 -3.54
C TRP A 46 -11.37 19.04 -2.83
N GLU A 47 -11.82 17.79 -2.94
CA GLU A 47 -11.14 16.62 -2.38
C GLU A 47 -9.71 16.46 -2.95
N THR A 48 -9.52 16.78 -4.23
CA THR A 48 -8.19 16.73 -4.85
C THR A 48 -7.26 17.83 -4.32
N THR A 49 -7.81 19.01 -4.00
CA THR A 49 -7.05 20.13 -3.44
C THR A 49 -6.73 19.91 -1.96
N HIS A 50 -7.61 19.21 -1.22
CA HIS A 50 -7.48 18.97 0.23
C HIS A 50 -7.46 17.47 0.56
N PRO A 51 -6.51 16.68 0.05
CA PRO A 51 -6.50 15.22 0.19
C PRO A 51 -6.32 14.74 1.63
N HIS A 52 -5.78 15.58 2.50
CA HIS A 52 -5.49 15.26 3.90
C HIS A 52 -6.48 15.91 4.88
N CYS A 53 -7.52 16.57 4.38
CA CYS A 53 -8.53 17.18 5.22
C CYS A 53 -9.22 16.13 6.10
N LEU A 54 -9.38 16.43 7.38
CA LEU A 54 -10.08 15.60 8.35
C LEU A 54 -11.32 16.34 8.88
N LEU A 55 -12.43 15.61 8.98
CA LEU A 55 -13.65 16.07 9.62
C LEU A 55 -13.76 15.42 11.00
N ARG A 56 -13.83 16.23 12.05
CA ARG A 56 -14.00 15.78 13.43
C ARG A 56 -15.32 16.24 13.99
N CYS A 57 -15.96 15.35 14.74
CA CYS A 57 -17.13 15.69 15.56
C CYS A 57 -16.63 16.05 16.96
N LEU A 58 -16.92 17.27 17.40
CA LEU A 58 -16.53 17.77 18.73
C LEU A 58 -17.69 17.57 19.70
N SER A 59 -17.38 17.55 21.01
CA SER A 59 -18.42 17.55 22.04
C SER A 59 -19.01 18.95 22.22
N SER A 60 -20.31 19.03 22.48
CA SER A 60 -20.99 20.27 22.87
C SER A 60 -21.67 20.04 24.22
N ALA A 61 -21.55 21.01 25.11
CA ALA A 61 -22.33 21.04 26.38
C ALA A 61 -23.57 21.92 26.27
N ALA A 62 -23.75 22.66 25.16
CA ALA A 62 -24.80 23.68 25.01
C ALA A 62 -25.79 23.33 23.88
N SER A 63 -25.67 22.20 23.21
CA SER A 63 -26.49 21.81 22.07
C SER A 63 -26.57 20.30 21.95
N ASP A 64 -27.71 19.78 21.57
CA ASP A 64 -28.00 18.41 21.17
C ASP A 64 -27.31 18.03 19.85
N HIS A 65 -26.80 19.03 19.09
CA HIS A 65 -25.89 18.85 17.96
C HIS A 65 -24.42 18.97 18.38
N CYS A 66 -23.58 18.17 17.74
CA CYS A 66 -22.13 18.21 17.89
C CYS A 66 -21.51 19.11 16.82
N PRO A 67 -20.69 20.12 17.19
CA PRO A 67 -19.99 20.93 16.22
C PRO A 67 -19.08 20.07 15.32
N LEU A 68 -19.05 20.37 14.04
CA LEU A 68 -18.19 19.72 13.06
C LEU A 68 -16.99 20.62 12.74
N LEU A 69 -15.79 20.12 13.02
CA LEU A 69 -14.54 20.81 12.72
C LEU A 69 -13.90 20.19 11.46
N ILE A 70 -13.71 21.02 10.45
CA ILE A 70 -12.93 20.67 9.26
C ILE A 70 -11.51 21.16 9.45
N ASP A 71 -10.56 20.23 9.50
CA ASP A 71 -9.13 20.52 9.58
C ASP A 71 -8.49 20.22 8.22
N CYS A 72 -8.19 21.27 7.47
CA CYS A 72 -7.55 21.18 6.16
C CYS A 72 -6.02 21.19 6.21
N ALA A 73 -5.45 21.50 7.37
CA ALA A 73 -4.01 21.67 7.56
C ALA A 73 -3.29 20.37 7.98
N VAL A 74 -4.01 19.26 8.13
CA VAL A 74 -3.40 17.99 8.53
C VAL A 74 -2.41 17.54 7.47
N ARG A 75 -1.13 17.80 7.72
CA ARG A 75 -0.05 17.20 6.96
C ARG A 75 0.06 15.75 7.39
N SER A 76 -0.07 14.83 6.42
CA SER A 76 0.40 13.46 6.63
C SER A 76 1.89 13.55 7.01
N ALA A 77 2.20 13.34 8.27
CA ALA A 77 3.57 13.46 8.81
C ALA A 77 4.49 12.32 8.37
N GLY A 78 4.02 11.40 7.57
CA GLY A 78 4.82 10.30 7.04
C GLY A 78 5.15 10.49 5.56
N GLY A 79 6.44 10.53 5.21
CA GLY A 79 6.86 10.32 3.84
C GLY A 79 6.21 9.06 3.25
N ARG A 80 5.93 9.06 1.96
CA ARG A 80 5.36 7.87 1.30
C ARG A 80 6.29 6.69 1.52
N ARG A 81 5.84 5.69 2.31
CA ARG A 81 6.58 4.45 2.49
C ARG A 81 6.74 3.77 1.13
N PHE A 82 7.89 3.18 0.91
CA PHE A 82 8.12 2.37 -0.27
C PHE A 82 7.16 1.16 -0.27
N HIS A 83 6.59 0.89 -1.44
CA HIS A 83 5.80 -0.31 -1.69
C HIS A 83 6.15 -0.86 -3.06
N PHE A 84 6.65 -2.08 -3.09
CA PHE A 84 6.93 -2.81 -4.32
C PHE A 84 5.65 -2.97 -5.15
N GLN A 85 5.74 -2.72 -6.43
CA GLN A 85 4.58 -2.82 -7.32
C GLN A 85 4.68 -4.11 -8.14
N ARG A 86 3.62 -4.91 -8.06
CA ARG A 86 3.57 -6.24 -8.68
C ARG A 86 3.82 -6.25 -10.19
N PHE A 87 3.53 -5.17 -10.89
CA PHE A 87 3.73 -5.06 -12.34
C PHE A 87 5.15 -4.68 -12.74
N TRP A 88 6.02 -4.26 -11.82
CA TRP A 88 7.38 -3.82 -12.12
C TRP A 88 8.26 -4.87 -12.80
N PRO A 89 8.22 -6.17 -12.42
CA PRO A 89 9.04 -7.18 -13.08
C PRO A 89 8.78 -7.35 -14.57
N GLY A 90 7.60 -6.95 -15.06
CA GLY A 90 7.25 -6.98 -16.48
C GLY A 90 7.62 -5.73 -17.26
N LEU A 91 8.31 -4.76 -16.65
CA LEU A 91 8.72 -3.52 -17.29
C LEU A 91 10.20 -3.54 -17.64
N ASP A 92 10.53 -2.94 -18.80
CA ASP A 92 11.90 -2.78 -19.24
C ASP A 92 12.75 -2.02 -18.23
N GLY A 93 13.97 -2.47 -18.02
CA GLY A 93 14.92 -1.87 -17.09
C GLY A 93 14.73 -2.22 -15.62
N PHE A 94 13.67 -2.96 -15.26
CA PHE A 94 13.46 -3.37 -13.86
C PHE A 94 14.60 -4.22 -13.33
N GLN A 95 14.89 -5.34 -14.03
CA GLN A 95 15.90 -6.31 -13.63
C GLN A 95 17.28 -5.64 -13.49
N HIS A 96 17.66 -4.90 -14.51
CA HIS A 96 18.92 -4.14 -14.53
C HIS A 96 19.04 -3.14 -13.36
N THR A 97 17.94 -2.42 -13.07
CA THR A 97 17.92 -1.49 -11.92
C THR A 97 18.14 -2.20 -10.58
N VAL A 98 17.58 -3.40 -10.41
CA VAL A 98 17.78 -4.19 -9.19
C VAL A 98 19.22 -4.70 -9.13
N GLU A 99 19.75 -5.25 -10.22
CA GLU A 99 21.13 -5.75 -10.33
C GLU A 99 22.15 -4.65 -9.99
N GLU A 100 22.03 -3.49 -10.63
CA GLU A 100 22.90 -2.34 -10.37
C GLU A 100 22.83 -1.88 -8.91
N ALA A 101 21.61 -1.72 -8.38
CA ALA A 101 21.42 -1.28 -7.02
C ALA A 101 21.98 -2.29 -6.00
N TRP A 102 21.80 -3.58 -6.26
CA TRP A 102 22.30 -4.66 -5.41
C TRP A 102 23.83 -4.74 -5.43
N ALA A 103 24.43 -4.63 -6.59
CA ALA A 103 25.87 -4.64 -6.79
C ALA A 103 26.57 -3.37 -6.30
N SER A 104 25.85 -2.25 -6.19
CA SER A 104 26.42 -0.96 -5.73
C SER A 104 26.85 -0.95 -4.28
N VAL A 105 26.45 -1.95 -3.50
CA VAL A 105 26.73 -2.05 -2.06
C VAL A 105 27.88 -3.00 -1.84
N ALA A 106 28.92 -2.53 -1.17
CA ALA A 106 30.05 -3.36 -0.78
C ALA A 106 29.62 -4.50 0.17
N PRO A 107 30.27 -5.66 0.11
CA PRO A 107 30.01 -6.76 1.05
C PRO A 107 30.22 -6.31 2.50
N ASP A 108 29.34 -6.74 3.41
CA ASP A 108 29.48 -6.55 4.85
C ASP A 108 29.76 -7.91 5.50
N PRO A 109 30.64 -8.01 6.52
CA PRO A 109 30.87 -9.26 7.25
C PRO A 109 29.63 -9.85 7.92
N ASP A 110 28.65 -9.01 8.26
CA ASP A 110 27.36 -9.44 8.81
C ASP A 110 26.35 -9.63 7.65
N PRO A 111 25.93 -10.87 7.38
CA PRO A 111 24.98 -11.18 6.31
C PRO A 111 23.63 -10.46 6.45
N PHE A 112 23.13 -10.28 7.66
CA PHE A 112 21.86 -9.55 7.88
C PHE A 112 21.99 -8.09 7.51
N ARG A 113 23.07 -7.45 7.96
CA ARG A 113 23.36 -6.07 7.64
C ARG A 113 23.59 -5.88 6.15
N CYS A 114 24.36 -6.77 5.51
CA CYS A 114 24.60 -6.75 4.10
C CYS A 114 23.28 -6.80 3.31
N PHE A 115 22.45 -7.80 3.58
CA PHE A 115 21.14 -7.97 2.94
C PHE A 115 20.24 -6.74 3.13
N PHE A 116 20.17 -6.20 4.35
CA PHE A 116 19.33 -5.04 4.66
C PHE A 116 19.81 -3.77 3.94
N VAL A 117 21.12 -3.52 3.85
CA VAL A 117 21.65 -2.35 3.16
C VAL A 117 21.44 -2.46 1.65
N ARG A 118 21.60 -3.67 1.08
CA ARG A 118 21.28 -3.95 -0.32
C ARG A 118 19.80 -3.76 -0.64
N LEU A 119 18.90 -4.21 0.23
CA LEU A 119 17.47 -3.90 0.09
C LEU A 119 17.20 -2.39 0.10
N LYS A 120 17.84 -1.63 1.01
CA LYS A 120 17.70 -0.15 1.04
C LYS A 120 18.23 0.51 -0.24
N ALA A 121 19.33 0.05 -0.78
CA ALA A 121 19.86 0.55 -2.05
C ALA A 121 18.87 0.26 -3.19
N THR A 122 18.32 -0.94 -3.22
CA THR A 122 17.29 -1.34 -4.20
C THR A 122 16.04 -0.48 -4.10
N VAL A 123 15.57 -0.15 -2.90
CA VAL A 123 14.45 0.80 -2.71
C VAL A 123 14.74 2.14 -3.40
N ARG A 124 15.93 2.71 -3.19
CA ARG A 124 16.32 4.00 -3.79
C ARG A 124 16.42 3.91 -5.33
N GLY A 125 16.97 2.81 -5.84
CA GLY A 125 17.06 2.54 -7.27
C GLY A 125 15.68 2.46 -7.91
N LEU A 126 14.83 1.61 -7.35
CA LEU A 126 13.45 1.41 -7.85
C LEU A 126 12.58 2.66 -7.72
N GLN A 127 12.74 3.47 -6.68
CA GLN A 127 12.01 4.73 -6.56
C GLN A 127 12.36 5.70 -7.68
N ARG A 128 13.66 5.86 -8.01
CA ARG A 128 14.13 6.71 -9.12
C ARG A 128 13.64 6.18 -10.46
N TRP A 129 13.89 4.91 -10.74
CA TRP A 129 13.48 4.25 -11.97
C TRP A 129 11.95 4.30 -12.17
N SER A 130 11.15 3.98 -11.14
CA SER A 130 9.70 3.96 -11.25
C SER A 130 9.08 5.36 -11.41
N SER A 131 9.68 6.40 -10.84
CA SER A 131 9.20 7.76 -11.02
C SER A 131 9.33 8.20 -12.49
N TRP A 132 10.45 7.90 -13.11
CA TRP A 132 10.69 8.16 -14.53
C TRP A 132 9.78 7.30 -15.43
N THR A 133 9.71 5.99 -15.18
CA THR A 133 8.91 5.05 -15.98
C THR A 133 7.42 5.38 -15.92
N THR A 134 6.88 5.69 -14.73
CA THR A 134 5.47 6.05 -14.58
C THR A 134 5.15 7.37 -15.30
N SER A 135 6.01 8.38 -15.17
CA SER A 135 5.88 9.64 -15.88
C SER A 135 5.89 9.45 -17.41
N SER A 136 6.80 8.60 -17.89
CA SER A 136 6.91 8.25 -19.30
C SER A 136 5.65 7.60 -19.87
N ILE A 137 4.97 6.71 -19.13
CA ILE A 137 3.72 6.06 -19.56
C ILE A 137 2.63 7.09 -19.86
N TYR A 138 2.43 8.07 -18.99
CA TYR A 138 1.43 9.13 -19.21
C TYR A 138 1.75 9.98 -20.42
N THR A 139 3.02 10.34 -20.57
CA THR A 139 3.48 11.12 -21.73
C THR A 139 3.29 10.34 -23.02
N GLN A 140 3.69 9.06 -23.04
CA GLN A 140 3.54 8.20 -24.22
C GLN A 140 2.07 7.99 -24.61
N LEU A 141 1.16 7.81 -23.64
CA LEU A 141 -0.28 7.74 -23.88
C LEU A 141 -0.81 9.03 -24.49
N GLY A 142 -0.40 10.18 -23.96
CA GLY A 142 -0.78 11.50 -24.50
C GLY A 142 -0.32 11.70 -25.95
N VAL A 143 0.96 11.42 -26.21
CA VAL A 143 1.55 11.55 -27.56
C VAL A 143 0.88 10.57 -28.54
N ALA A 144 0.72 9.31 -28.17
CA ALA A 144 0.08 8.33 -29.06
C ALA A 144 -1.36 8.74 -29.40
N ARG A 145 -2.12 9.24 -28.42
CA ARG A 145 -3.50 9.71 -28.64
C ARG A 145 -3.54 10.93 -29.60
N GLU A 146 -2.64 11.87 -29.40
CA GLU A 146 -2.55 13.05 -30.24
C GLU A 146 -2.19 12.69 -31.68
N LEU A 147 -1.19 11.82 -31.87
CA LEU A 147 -0.79 11.39 -33.21
C LEU A 147 -1.90 10.60 -33.92
N ILE A 148 -2.60 9.70 -33.21
CA ILE A 148 -3.76 9.00 -33.79
C ILE A 148 -4.82 9.97 -34.21
N ALA A 149 -5.16 11.00 -33.39
CA ALA A 149 -6.15 12.01 -33.72
C ALA A 149 -5.76 12.83 -34.97
N ARG A 150 -4.47 13.12 -35.16
CA ARG A 150 -3.97 13.80 -36.37
C ARG A 150 -4.12 12.93 -37.61
N PHE A 151 -3.86 11.65 -37.55
CA PHE A 151 -4.10 10.72 -38.65
C PHE A 151 -5.58 10.57 -38.95
N ASP A 152 -6.44 10.52 -37.92
CA ASP A 152 -7.89 10.46 -38.10
C ASP A 152 -8.40 11.74 -38.80
N ALA A 153 -7.94 12.92 -38.38
CA ALA A 153 -8.29 14.19 -39.02
C ALA A 153 -7.79 14.28 -40.50
N ALA A 154 -6.60 13.72 -40.78
CA ALA A 154 -6.10 13.66 -42.14
C ALA A 154 -6.95 12.77 -43.05
N GLN A 155 -7.52 11.68 -42.49
CA GLN A 155 -8.42 10.79 -43.24
C GLN A 155 -9.73 11.44 -43.69
N ASP A 156 -10.19 12.50 -43.00
CA ASP A 156 -11.39 13.23 -43.37
C ASP A 156 -11.21 13.98 -44.70
N PHE A 157 -9.95 14.27 -45.12
CA PHE A 157 -9.63 15.05 -46.32
C PHE A 157 -8.93 14.27 -47.43
N ARG A 158 -8.23 13.16 -47.06
CA ARG A 158 -7.51 12.31 -48.02
C ARG A 158 -7.27 10.90 -47.48
N PRO A 159 -7.13 9.90 -48.37
CA PRO A 159 -6.68 8.58 -47.91
C PRO A 159 -5.26 8.67 -47.32
N LEU A 160 -5.00 7.89 -46.26
CA LEU A 160 -3.66 7.75 -45.72
C LEU A 160 -2.77 6.93 -46.69
N SER A 161 -1.51 7.30 -46.80
CA SER A 161 -0.52 6.48 -47.47
C SER A 161 -0.33 5.16 -46.72
N THR A 162 0.27 4.15 -47.35
CA THR A 162 0.57 2.85 -46.73
C THR A 162 1.40 3.00 -45.47
N ALA A 163 2.41 3.89 -45.46
CA ALA A 163 3.25 4.16 -44.31
C ALA A 163 2.47 4.83 -43.15
N GLU A 164 1.61 5.81 -43.48
CA GLU A 164 0.76 6.46 -42.46
C GLU A 164 -0.25 5.51 -41.87
N ALA A 165 -0.89 4.67 -42.67
CA ALA A 165 -1.83 3.65 -42.21
C ALA A 165 -1.14 2.62 -41.30
N TRP A 166 0.07 2.18 -41.67
CA TRP A 166 0.87 1.29 -40.85
C TRP A 166 1.25 1.93 -39.51
N LEU A 167 1.78 3.16 -39.53
CA LEU A 167 2.18 3.89 -38.33
C LEU A 167 0.99 4.13 -37.39
N ARG A 168 -0.16 4.49 -37.93
CA ARG A 168 -1.40 4.64 -37.16
C ARG A 168 -1.81 3.33 -36.50
N GLY A 169 -1.67 2.20 -37.20
CA GLY A 169 -1.92 0.84 -36.66
C GLY A 169 -0.99 0.52 -35.49
N GLU A 170 0.32 0.82 -35.64
CA GLU A 170 1.32 0.64 -34.57
C GLU A 170 1.02 1.50 -33.35
N LEU A 171 0.71 2.78 -33.56
CA LEU A 171 0.33 3.69 -32.46
C LEU A 171 -0.90 3.21 -31.70
N LYS A 172 -1.91 2.67 -32.40
CA LYS A 172 -3.10 2.08 -31.75
C LYS A 172 -2.75 0.86 -30.90
N ARG A 173 -1.91 -0.04 -31.42
CA ARG A 173 -1.45 -1.21 -30.65
C ARG A 173 -0.67 -0.79 -29.39
N LYS A 174 0.27 0.15 -29.56
CA LYS A 174 1.07 0.68 -28.44
C LYS A 174 0.20 1.42 -27.42
N TYR A 175 -0.76 2.21 -27.86
CA TYR A 175 -1.72 2.87 -26.98
C TYR A 175 -2.53 1.90 -26.14
N LEU A 176 -3.06 0.83 -26.75
CA LEU A 176 -3.84 -0.20 -26.02
C LEU A 176 -2.98 -0.94 -25.00
N GLY A 177 -1.74 -1.27 -25.34
CA GLY A 177 -0.79 -1.89 -24.40
C GLY A 177 -0.50 -0.98 -23.20
N LEU A 178 -0.18 0.29 -23.44
CA LEU A 178 0.06 1.29 -22.39
C LEU A 178 -1.19 1.57 -21.56
N ALA A 179 -2.38 1.62 -22.16
CA ALA A 179 -3.64 1.81 -21.45
C ALA A 179 -3.96 0.62 -20.55
N SER A 180 -3.69 -0.61 -21.00
CA SER A 180 -3.83 -1.82 -20.20
C SER A 180 -2.87 -1.81 -19.00
N LEU A 181 -1.62 -1.44 -19.22
CA LEU A 181 -0.61 -1.27 -18.17
C LEU A 181 -1.05 -0.20 -17.16
N HIS A 182 -1.47 0.97 -17.64
CA HIS A 182 -1.99 2.05 -16.78
C HIS A 182 -3.18 1.57 -15.94
N ARG A 183 -4.12 0.83 -16.52
CA ARG A 183 -5.25 0.22 -15.80
C ARG A 183 -4.77 -0.74 -14.70
N SER A 184 -3.76 -1.54 -14.98
CA SER A 184 -3.17 -2.48 -13.99
C SER A 184 -2.52 -1.73 -12.82
N ILE A 185 -1.79 -0.64 -13.11
CA ILE A 185 -1.20 0.25 -12.11
C ILE A 185 -2.29 0.85 -11.21
N VAL A 186 -3.35 1.38 -11.82
CA VAL A 186 -4.48 1.98 -11.10
C VAL A 186 -5.17 0.93 -10.22
N ARG A 187 -5.48 -0.25 -10.75
CA ARG A 187 -6.09 -1.36 -9.98
C ARG A 187 -5.26 -1.74 -8.76
N GLN A 188 -3.95 -1.90 -8.92
CA GLN A 188 -3.07 -2.27 -7.82
C GLN A 188 -3.02 -1.19 -6.73
N ARG A 189 -2.88 0.08 -7.12
CA ARG A 189 -2.84 1.21 -6.18
C ARG A 189 -4.13 1.38 -5.40
N LEU A 190 -5.27 1.09 -6.02
CA LEU A 190 -6.58 1.22 -5.40
C LEU A 190 -7.00 0.02 -4.57
N ARG A 191 -6.36 -1.14 -4.75
CA ARG A 191 -6.79 -2.43 -4.17
C ARG A 191 -8.28 -2.74 -4.42
N LEU A 192 -8.83 -2.25 -5.52
CA LEU A 192 -10.21 -2.51 -5.89
C LEU A 192 -10.29 -3.88 -6.57
N ARG A 193 -10.91 -4.85 -5.87
CA ARG A 193 -11.19 -6.19 -6.42
C ARG A 193 -12.28 -6.19 -7.49
N SER A 194 -13.08 -5.14 -7.57
CA SER A 194 -14.28 -5.07 -8.42
C SER A 194 -14.37 -3.79 -9.24
N LEU A 195 -13.37 -3.48 -10.07
CA LEU A 195 -13.64 -2.68 -11.25
C LEU A 195 -14.07 -3.63 -12.36
N LYS A 196 -15.34 -4.02 -12.35
CA LYS A 196 -16.02 -4.51 -13.54
C LYS A 196 -16.22 -3.30 -14.42
N GLU A 197 -15.61 -3.35 -15.61
CA GLU A 197 -15.93 -2.62 -16.84
C GLU A 197 -16.07 -1.08 -16.79
N GLY A 198 -15.29 -0.38 -17.62
CA GLY A 198 -15.50 1.00 -18.05
C GLY A 198 -15.08 2.03 -17.00
N GLU A 199 -14.34 3.01 -17.40
CA GLU A 199 -14.12 4.30 -16.73
C GLU A 199 -13.68 4.30 -15.25
N ALA A 200 -12.51 3.73 -14.98
CA ALA A 200 -11.77 4.17 -13.81
C ALA A 200 -11.16 5.56 -14.10
N SER A 201 -11.97 6.60 -13.99
CA SER A 201 -11.43 7.95 -14.06
C SER A 201 -10.36 8.10 -13.00
N SER A 202 -9.21 8.66 -13.35
CA SER A 202 -8.10 8.88 -12.39
C SER A 202 -8.54 9.73 -11.18
N ALA A 203 -9.57 10.54 -11.35
CA ALA A 203 -10.20 11.34 -10.30
C ALA A 203 -10.95 10.47 -9.28
N PHE A 204 -11.83 9.57 -9.72
CA PHE A 204 -12.56 8.63 -8.85
C PHE A 204 -11.60 7.78 -8.02
N SER A 205 -10.54 7.32 -8.65
CA SER A 205 -9.48 6.54 -8.01
C SER A 205 -8.76 7.29 -6.91
N LYS A 206 -8.43 8.56 -7.14
CA LYS A 206 -7.79 9.44 -6.15
C LYS A 206 -8.72 9.69 -4.97
N ILE A 207 -10.00 9.96 -5.23
CA ILE A 207 -11.02 10.20 -4.19
C ILE A 207 -11.18 8.97 -3.29
N HIS A 208 -11.28 7.76 -3.87
CA HIS A 208 -11.36 6.53 -3.07
C HIS A 208 -10.12 6.28 -2.22
N ALA A 209 -8.93 6.55 -2.76
CA ALA A 209 -7.68 6.42 -2.01
C ALA A 209 -7.62 7.44 -0.85
N SER A 210 -8.01 8.69 -1.09
CA SER A 210 -8.08 9.74 -0.09
C SER A 210 -9.09 9.41 1.01
N HIS A 211 -10.31 9.02 0.64
CA HIS A 211 -11.34 8.62 1.59
C HIS A 211 -10.89 7.44 2.48
N ARG A 212 -10.23 6.44 1.89
CA ARG A 212 -9.69 5.32 2.67
C ARG A 212 -8.56 5.75 3.59
N ALA A 213 -7.65 6.61 3.13
CA ALA A 213 -6.57 7.15 3.96
C ALA A 213 -7.15 7.92 5.15
N LYS A 214 -8.13 8.80 4.93
CA LYS A 214 -8.84 9.51 6.00
C LYS A 214 -9.49 8.55 6.98
N LYS A 215 -10.26 7.57 6.51
CA LYS A 215 -10.92 6.58 7.36
C LYS A 215 -9.94 5.77 8.23
N ASN A 216 -8.74 5.48 7.72
CA ASN A 216 -7.73 4.69 8.43
C ASN A 216 -6.79 5.54 9.28
N THR A 217 -6.93 6.87 9.27
CA THR A 217 -6.12 7.75 10.12
C THR A 217 -6.55 7.60 11.57
N ILE A 218 -5.62 7.25 12.45
CA ILE A 218 -5.82 7.20 13.89
C ILE A 218 -5.50 8.59 14.43
N ILE A 219 -6.50 9.27 14.97
CA ILE A 219 -6.37 10.63 15.52
C ILE A 219 -6.06 10.57 17.01
N ASP A 220 -6.65 9.62 17.70
CA ASP A 220 -6.49 9.41 19.14
C ASP A 220 -6.71 7.95 19.50
N LEU A 221 -6.17 7.54 20.65
CA LEU A 221 -6.37 6.24 21.29
C LEU A 221 -6.79 6.44 22.75
N ALA A 222 -7.62 5.55 23.25
CA ALA A 222 -7.90 5.46 24.68
C ALA A 222 -6.91 4.46 25.30
N VAL A 223 -6.08 4.96 26.21
CA VAL A 223 -5.11 4.15 26.97
C VAL A 223 -5.47 4.28 28.46
N ASN A 224 -5.85 3.20 29.11
CA ASN A 224 -6.28 3.19 30.52
C ASN A 224 -7.31 4.28 30.87
N GLY A 225 -8.29 4.51 29.99
CA GLY A 225 -9.33 5.52 30.16
C GLY A 225 -8.92 6.96 29.82
N THR A 226 -7.64 7.20 29.55
CA THR A 226 -7.13 8.53 29.15
C THR A 226 -7.01 8.60 27.62
N ARG A 227 -7.47 9.72 27.04
CA ARG A 227 -7.36 9.95 25.60
C ARG A 227 -5.99 10.50 25.26
N VAL A 228 -5.26 9.77 24.44
CA VAL A 228 -3.93 10.14 23.92
C VAL A 228 -4.08 10.61 22.49
N SER A 229 -3.53 11.77 22.17
CA SER A 229 -3.55 12.38 20.83
C SER A 229 -2.20 13.00 20.50
N GLY A 230 -1.91 13.19 19.23
CA GLY A 230 -0.61 13.66 18.75
C GLY A 230 0.31 12.52 18.33
N GLU A 231 1.11 12.75 17.28
CA GLU A 231 1.88 11.70 16.62
C GLU A 231 2.88 11.01 17.55
N ALA A 232 3.63 11.78 18.33
CA ALA A 232 4.64 11.24 19.23
C ALA A 232 4.03 10.41 20.38
N ASP A 233 2.94 10.89 20.96
CA ASP A 233 2.27 10.23 22.08
C ASP A 233 1.51 8.99 21.62
N LEU A 234 0.88 9.03 20.43
CA LEU A 234 0.26 7.86 19.80
C LEU A 234 1.31 6.79 19.49
N ALA A 235 2.45 7.18 18.91
CA ALA A 235 3.54 6.25 18.61
C ALA A 235 4.09 5.60 19.88
N ARG A 236 4.25 6.37 20.95
CA ARG A 236 4.71 5.87 22.27
C ARG A 236 3.69 4.89 22.84
N ALA A 237 2.42 5.25 22.89
CA ALA A 237 1.36 4.39 23.43
C ALA A 237 1.25 3.06 22.68
N VAL A 238 1.36 3.09 21.34
CA VAL A 238 1.36 1.88 20.51
C VAL A 238 2.60 1.04 20.78
N PHE A 239 3.78 1.67 20.87
CA PHE A 239 5.03 0.96 21.15
C PHE A 239 4.99 0.28 22.51
N GLU A 240 4.59 1.00 23.57
CA GLU A 240 4.48 0.45 24.93
C GLU A 240 3.50 -0.71 24.99
N HIS A 241 2.33 -0.60 24.34
CA HIS A 241 1.35 -1.67 24.30
C HIS A 241 1.88 -2.94 23.66
N PHE A 242 2.51 -2.83 22.47
CA PHE A 242 3.05 -4.00 21.79
C PHE A 242 4.32 -4.53 22.45
N SER A 243 5.14 -3.68 23.05
CA SER A 243 6.31 -4.12 23.83
C SER A 243 5.90 -4.93 25.06
N ALA A 244 4.82 -4.54 25.73
CA ALA A 244 4.29 -5.32 26.86
C ALA A 244 3.74 -6.70 26.43
N ILE A 245 3.15 -6.79 25.24
CA ILE A 245 2.55 -8.05 24.74
C ILE A 245 3.62 -8.98 24.12
N LEU A 246 4.54 -8.41 23.34
CA LEU A 246 5.48 -9.15 22.50
C LEU A 246 6.90 -9.19 23.08
N GLY A 247 7.25 -8.27 23.97
CA GLY A 247 8.61 -8.07 24.48
C GLY A 247 8.86 -8.65 25.86
N SER A 248 7.86 -9.18 26.58
CA SER A 248 8.09 -9.81 27.88
C SER A 248 8.72 -11.19 27.68
N GLN A 249 9.99 -11.29 28.03
CA GLN A 249 10.62 -12.59 28.28
C GLN A 249 10.26 -13.02 29.72
N ASP A 250 9.04 -13.44 29.93
CA ASP A 250 8.73 -14.18 31.15
C ASP A 250 9.49 -15.49 31.08
N GLY A 251 10.49 -15.63 31.93
CA GLY A 251 11.27 -16.87 32.05
C GLY A 251 10.31 -18.04 32.16
N ARG A 252 10.36 -18.96 31.19
CA ARG A 252 9.54 -20.17 31.25
C ARG A 252 9.93 -20.95 32.51
N THR A 253 9.09 -20.85 33.52
CA THR A 253 9.28 -21.58 34.81
C THR A 253 8.73 -23.01 34.77
N ALA A 254 7.94 -23.34 33.72
CA ALA A 254 7.37 -24.67 33.56
C ALA A 254 7.68 -25.22 32.16
N THR A 255 8.13 -26.46 32.11
CA THR A 255 8.30 -27.26 30.89
C THR A 255 7.31 -28.43 30.90
N LEU A 256 6.75 -28.74 29.75
CA LEU A 256 5.91 -29.92 29.55
C LEU A 256 6.79 -31.15 29.36
N ASN A 257 6.63 -32.15 30.22
CA ASN A 257 7.24 -33.45 30.00
C ASN A 257 6.40 -34.24 28.99
N LEU A 258 6.78 -34.16 27.71
CA LEU A 258 6.04 -34.79 26.60
C LEU A 258 6.03 -36.33 26.73
N GLN A 259 7.06 -36.94 27.34
CA GLN A 259 7.11 -38.40 27.57
C GLN A 259 6.06 -38.82 28.59
N ALA A 260 5.86 -38.02 29.66
CA ALA A 260 4.88 -38.32 30.69
C ALA A 260 3.42 -38.27 30.19
N ILE A 261 3.13 -37.54 29.12
CA ILE A 261 1.81 -37.49 28.51
C ILE A 261 1.65 -38.45 27.33
N GLY A 262 2.61 -39.38 27.13
CA GLY A 262 2.55 -40.39 26.07
C GLY A 262 2.68 -39.83 24.66
N HIS A 263 3.28 -38.64 24.48
CA HIS A 263 3.51 -38.08 23.15
C HIS A 263 4.57 -38.94 22.43
N PRO A 264 4.29 -39.38 21.18
CA PRO A 264 5.24 -40.18 20.43
C PRO A 264 6.53 -39.36 20.17
N SER A 265 7.68 -40.02 20.36
CA SER A 265 8.96 -39.41 19.96
C SER A 265 9.17 -39.61 18.47
N PHE A 266 9.53 -38.53 17.78
CA PHE A 266 9.89 -38.55 16.38
C PHE A 266 11.39 -38.28 16.24
N LEU A 267 12.04 -38.94 15.28
CA LEU A 267 13.41 -38.62 14.88
C LEU A 267 13.35 -37.35 14.03
N LEU A 268 13.57 -36.18 14.64
CA LEU A 268 13.49 -34.88 13.99
C LEU A 268 14.87 -34.36 13.54
N GLY A 269 15.88 -35.24 13.44
CA GLY A 269 17.25 -34.86 13.07
C GLY A 269 17.34 -34.08 11.74
N GLU A 270 16.45 -34.34 10.79
CA GLU A 270 16.37 -33.56 9.54
C GLU A 270 15.93 -32.10 9.76
N LEU A 271 15.19 -31.82 10.84
CA LEU A 271 14.76 -30.46 11.16
C LEU A 271 15.86 -29.61 11.80
N GLU A 272 16.92 -30.27 12.27
CA GLU A 272 18.12 -29.64 12.84
C GLU A 272 19.21 -29.37 11.79
N ALA A 273 18.98 -29.75 10.52
CA ALA A 273 19.93 -29.52 9.45
C ALA A 273 19.94 -28.05 9.02
N PRO A 274 21.08 -27.53 8.50
CA PRO A 274 21.15 -26.20 7.91
C PRO A 274 20.14 -26.04 6.75
N PHE A 275 19.62 -24.84 6.59
CA PHE A 275 18.70 -24.55 5.49
C PHE A 275 19.39 -24.66 4.13
N THR A 276 18.82 -25.40 3.21
CA THR A 276 19.30 -25.48 1.84
C THR A 276 18.73 -24.35 0.97
N SER A 277 19.44 -23.98 -0.09
CA SER A 277 18.95 -23.01 -1.07
C SER A 277 17.60 -23.40 -1.67
N ASP A 278 17.39 -24.72 -1.87
CA ASP A 278 16.16 -25.24 -2.46
C ASP A 278 14.99 -25.15 -1.48
N GLU A 279 15.19 -25.41 -0.19
CA GLU A 279 14.17 -25.21 0.84
C GLU A 279 13.75 -23.74 0.94
N ILE A 280 14.73 -22.83 0.96
CA ILE A 280 14.46 -21.39 0.98
C ILE A 280 13.64 -21.00 -0.26
N TRP A 281 14.02 -21.49 -1.44
CA TRP A 281 13.31 -21.22 -2.68
C TRP A 281 11.88 -21.79 -2.68
N GLU A 282 11.68 -23.03 -2.21
CA GLU A 282 10.37 -23.63 -2.09
C GLU A 282 9.47 -22.84 -1.11
N ALA A 283 10.04 -22.36 0.00
CA ALA A 283 9.32 -21.50 0.94
C ALA A 283 8.89 -20.18 0.28
N ILE A 284 9.80 -19.53 -0.48
CA ILE A 284 9.48 -18.29 -1.21
C ILE A 284 8.39 -18.52 -2.25
N LYS A 285 8.40 -19.63 -2.98
CA LYS A 285 7.35 -19.97 -3.94
C LYS A 285 5.99 -20.14 -3.28
N LYS A 286 5.93 -20.70 -2.09
CA LYS A 286 4.70 -20.91 -1.30
C LYS A 286 4.17 -19.63 -0.64
N LEU A 287 4.95 -18.56 -0.54
CA LEU A 287 4.45 -17.30 0.00
C LEU A 287 3.22 -16.81 -0.79
N PRO A 288 2.15 -16.37 -0.11
CA PRO A 288 0.92 -15.97 -0.78
C PRO A 288 1.13 -14.70 -1.62
N SER A 289 0.67 -14.74 -2.88
CA SER A 289 0.70 -13.59 -3.78
C SER A 289 -0.31 -12.51 -3.40
N GLY A 290 0.00 -11.24 -3.72
CA GLY A 290 -0.93 -10.12 -3.52
C GLY A 290 -1.17 -9.73 -2.07
N LYS A 291 -0.35 -10.19 -1.15
CA LYS A 291 -0.38 -9.74 0.25
C LYS A 291 0.32 -8.39 0.42
N ALA A 292 -0.02 -7.70 1.51
CA ALA A 292 0.64 -6.45 1.87
C ALA A 292 2.13 -6.70 2.14
N PRO A 293 3.02 -5.77 1.73
CA PRO A 293 4.43 -5.85 2.06
C PRO A 293 4.66 -5.69 3.56
N GLY A 294 5.80 -6.18 4.04
CA GLY A 294 6.31 -5.91 5.38
C GLY A 294 6.78 -4.46 5.55
N LEU A 295 7.54 -4.21 6.63
CA LEU A 295 8.08 -2.88 6.94
C LEU A 295 9.09 -2.38 5.90
N ASP A 296 9.78 -3.29 5.24
CA ASP A 296 10.73 -3.07 4.15
C ASP A 296 10.07 -2.63 2.84
N GLY A 297 8.76 -2.85 2.71
CA GLY A 297 7.97 -2.50 1.54
C GLY A 297 8.07 -3.50 0.38
N PHE A 298 8.78 -4.60 0.52
CA PHE A 298 8.87 -5.65 -0.49
C PHE A 298 7.77 -6.72 -0.32
N THR A 299 7.45 -7.40 -1.39
CA THR A 299 6.43 -8.48 -1.42
C THR A 299 7.06 -9.79 -1.87
N ALA A 300 6.32 -10.89 -1.72
CA ALA A 300 6.76 -12.19 -2.22
C ALA A 300 7.07 -12.20 -3.73
N GLU A 301 6.40 -11.34 -4.49
CA GLU A 301 6.66 -11.18 -5.92
C GLU A 301 8.06 -10.63 -6.20
N PHE A 302 8.57 -9.73 -5.36
CA PHE A 302 9.96 -9.25 -5.46
C PHE A 302 10.95 -10.40 -5.24
N LEU A 303 10.78 -11.16 -4.15
CA LEU A 303 11.67 -12.27 -3.83
C LEU A 303 11.72 -13.31 -4.97
N ARG A 304 10.54 -13.61 -5.56
CA ARG A 304 10.47 -14.53 -6.71
C ARG A 304 11.10 -13.98 -7.97
N SER A 305 10.83 -12.72 -8.29
CA SER A 305 11.33 -12.11 -9.54
C SER A 305 12.81 -11.80 -9.52
N CYS A 306 13.39 -11.61 -8.33
CA CYS A 306 14.77 -11.22 -8.15
C CYS A 306 15.61 -12.34 -7.50
N TRP A 307 15.10 -13.59 -7.48
CA TRP A 307 15.75 -14.69 -6.79
C TRP A 307 17.22 -14.85 -7.19
N ASP A 308 17.51 -14.84 -8.48
CA ASP A 308 18.87 -15.04 -8.98
C ASP A 308 19.85 -13.95 -8.53
N ILE A 309 19.34 -12.74 -8.24
CA ILE A 309 20.16 -11.62 -7.74
C ILE A 309 20.37 -11.75 -6.22
N ILE A 310 19.33 -12.11 -5.48
CA ILE A 310 19.32 -12.02 -4.01
C ILE A 310 19.71 -13.32 -3.31
N LYS A 311 19.64 -14.46 -4.01
CA LYS A 311 19.76 -15.81 -3.41
C LYS A 311 21.00 -15.98 -2.54
N HIS A 312 22.16 -15.51 -3.00
CA HIS A 312 23.42 -15.69 -2.29
C HIS A 312 23.39 -15.02 -0.91
N ASP A 313 22.96 -13.75 -0.86
CA ASP A 313 22.91 -13.01 0.39
C ASP A 313 21.78 -13.48 1.31
N LEU A 314 20.68 -13.91 0.73
CA LEU A 314 19.56 -14.46 1.49
C LEU A 314 19.93 -15.79 2.12
N CYS A 315 20.57 -16.70 1.37
CA CYS A 315 21.08 -17.96 1.91
C CYS A 315 22.12 -17.71 3.03
N ALA A 316 23.06 -16.78 2.83
CA ALA A 316 24.04 -16.43 3.86
C ALA A 316 23.35 -15.89 5.15
N ALA A 317 22.26 -15.15 5.01
CA ALA A 317 21.47 -14.71 6.15
C ALA A 317 20.79 -15.88 6.88
N PHE A 318 20.26 -16.87 6.16
CA PHE A 318 19.71 -18.09 6.76
C PHE A 318 20.78 -18.97 7.43
N ASP A 319 21.98 -19.09 6.83
CA ASP A 319 23.11 -19.78 7.44
C ASP A 319 23.52 -19.11 8.77
N LYS A 320 23.55 -17.79 8.77
CA LYS A 320 23.81 -17.03 10.01
C LYS A 320 22.70 -17.23 11.03
N LEU A 321 21.43 -17.22 10.62
CA LEU A 321 20.29 -17.52 11.51
C LEU A 321 20.42 -18.90 12.15
N TYR A 322 20.76 -19.89 11.35
CA TYR A 322 21.00 -21.25 11.82
C TYR A 322 22.14 -21.30 12.87
N SER A 323 23.24 -20.61 12.61
CA SER A 323 24.40 -20.57 13.52
C SER A 323 24.12 -19.92 14.88
N LEU A 324 23.05 -19.11 15.01
CA LEU A 324 22.67 -18.45 16.26
C LEU A 324 22.01 -19.40 17.27
N ASN A 325 21.62 -20.62 16.88
CA ASN A 325 21.01 -21.64 17.75
C ASN A 325 19.94 -21.08 18.72
N GLY A 326 19.08 -20.18 18.25
CA GLY A 326 18.03 -19.57 19.06
C GLY A 326 18.50 -18.46 20.01
N GLN A 327 19.74 -18.04 19.95
CA GLN A 327 20.19 -16.82 20.62
C GLN A 327 19.55 -15.59 19.96
N ALA A 328 19.12 -14.62 20.77
CA ALA A 328 18.52 -13.39 20.26
C ALA A 328 19.51 -12.58 19.41
N PHE A 329 18.98 -11.89 18.41
CA PHE A 329 19.73 -10.95 17.57
C PHE A 329 20.28 -9.75 18.35
#